data_8b8ce9fa1e0bb45e037d11d0538d0dcf
#
_entry.id   8b8ce9fa1e0bb45e037d11d0538d0dcf
#
_cell.length_a   1.000
_cell.length_b   1.000
_cell.length_c   1.000
_cell.angle_alpha   90.00
_cell.angle_beta   90.00
_cell.angle_gamma   90.00
#
_symmetry.space_group_name_H-M   'P 1'
#
loop_
_entity.id
_entity.type
_entity.pdbx_description
1 polymer ?
#
loop_
_entity_poly.entity_id
_entity_poly.type
_entity_poly.pdbx_seq_one_letter_code
_entity_poly.pdbx_strand_id
1 'polypeptide(L)'
;VISAINSLTLSPALAALLLKPHGAPRDLPTRLIDRLFGWLFRPFNRFFHRSSHGYQGLVGKTLGRRGAVFIVYLLLLGAAGVMFKAVPGGFIPTQDKLYLIGGVKMPEGSSLARTDAVIRKMSEIGMNTEGVDYAVAFPGLNALQFTNTPNTGTVFFGLKPFDQRKHSAAEINAEINAKIAQIQEGFGFSILPPPILGLGQGSGYSLYIQ
;
A
#
# COMPACT_ATOMS: atom_id res chain seq x y z
N VAL A 1 -28.75 11.62 17.02
CA VAL A 1 -29.96 12.46 16.96
C VAL A 1 -29.84 13.63 17.93
N ILE A 2 -29.61 13.41 19.23
CA ILE A 2 -29.52 14.49 20.27
C ILE A 2 -28.40 15.48 19.94
N SER A 3 -27.23 15.00 19.49
CA SER A 3 -26.10 15.84 19.10
C SER A 3 -26.45 16.75 17.90
N ALA A 4 -27.17 16.23 16.92
CA ALA A 4 -27.60 17.01 15.75
C ALA A 4 -28.63 18.10 16.15
N ILE A 5 -29.58 17.75 17.00
CA ILE A 5 -30.56 18.73 17.54
C ILE A 5 -29.85 19.83 18.32
N ASN A 6 -28.89 19.44 19.20
CA ASN A 6 -28.13 20.39 19.99
C ASN A 6 -27.29 21.34 19.09
N SER A 7 -26.62 20.82 18.08
CA SER A 7 -25.87 21.63 17.15
C SER A 7 -26.70 22.59 16.31
N LEU A 8 -27.92 22.17 15.91
CA LEU A 8 -28.78 22.96 15.07
C LEU A 8 -29.64 23.98 15.86
N THR A 9 -29.86 23.75 17.15
CA THR A 9 -30.72 24.63 17.98
C THR A 9 -29.92 25.45 18.99
N LEU A 10 -29.11 24.79 19.82
CA LEU A 10 -28.39 25.46 20.89
C LEU A 10 -27.31 26.40 20.39
N SER A 11 -26.50 25.98 19.42
CA SER A 11 -25.39 26.81 18.90
C SER A 11 -25.90 28.10 18.23
N PRO A 12 -26.91 28.10 17.34
CA PRO A 12 -27.47 29.31 16.79
C PRO A 12 -28.15 30.20 17.86
N ALA A 13 -28.87 29.58 18.84
CA ALA A 13 -29.50 30.33 19.89
C ALA A 13 -28.49 31.04 20.79
N LEU A 14 -27.43 30.35 21.19
CA LEU A 14 -26.31 30.95 21.94
C LEU A 14 -25.61 32.04 21.14
N ALA A 15 -25.39 31.82 19.83
CA ALA A 15 -24.80 32.82 18.97
C ALA A 15 -25.66 34.09 18.89
N ALA A 16 -26.98 33.95 18.77
CA ALA A 16 -27.91 35.10 18.75
C ALA A 16 -27.98 35.87 20.06
N LEU A 17 -27.82 35.18 21.19
CA LEU A 17 -27.80 35.80 22.52
C LEU A 17 -26.47 36.43 22.92
N LEU A 18 -25.35 35.78 22.57
CA LEU A 18 -24.04 36.16 23.04
C LEU A 18 -23.26 37.03 22.05
N LEU A 19 -23.50 36.88 20.73
CA LEU A 19 -22.80 37.65 19.71
C LEU A 19 -23.52 39.00 19.50
N LYS A 20 -22.78 40.07 19.66
CA LYS A 20 -23.26 41.42 19.36
C LYS A 20 -23.25 41.71 17.86
N PRO A 21 -24.20 42.51 17.36
CA PRO A 21 -24.20 42.89 15.95
C PRO A 21 -22.96 43.69 15.57
N HIS A 22 -22.56 43.58 14.30
CA HIS A 22 -21.45 44.34 13.76
C HIS A 22 -21.66 45.84 13.97
N GLY A 23 -20.66 46.50 14.61
CA GLY A 23 -20.74 47.94 14.87
C GLY A 23 -21.22 48.31 16.31
N ALA A 24 -21.57 47.33 17.15
CA ALA A 24 -21.90 47.60 18.55
C ALA A 24 -20.67 48.18 19.31
N PRO A 25 -20.92 49.10 20.30
CA PRO A 25 -19.84 49.66 21.10
C PRO A 25 -19.06 48.54 21.83
N ARG A 26 -17.74 48.64 21.79
CA ARG A 26 -16.84 47.64 22.40
C ARG A 26 -16.92 47.70 23.93
N ASP A 27 -17.20 46.58 24.54
CA ASP A 27 -17.21 46.40 25.98
C ASP A 27 -15.80 46.46 26.58
N LEU A 28 -15.69 46.66 27.90
CA LEU A 28 -14.43 46.65 28.62
C LEU A 28 -13.63 45.36 28.40
N PRO A 29 -14.20 44.12 28.45
CA PRO A 29 -13.49 42.88 28.13
C PRO A 29 -12.91 42.86 26.74
N THR A 30 -13.67 43.29 25.74
CA THR A 30 -13.24 43.34 24.32
C THR A 30 -12.09 44.31 24.14
N ARG A 31 -12.14 45.49 24.80
CA ARG A 31 -11.04 46.49 24.78
C ARG A 31 -9.77 45.94 25.40
N LEU A 32 -9.89 45.19 26.49
CA LEU A 32 -8.73 44.59 27.19
C LEU A 32 -8.11 43.51 26.28
N ILE A 33 -8.91 42.61 25.67
CA ILE A 33 -8.46 41.60 24.74
C ILE A 33 -7.81 42.24 23.52
N ASP A 34 -8.40 43.25 22.92
CA ASP A 34 -7.84 43.98 21.79
C ASP A 34 -6.49 44.66 22.16
N ARG A 35 -6.32 45.09 23.40
CA ARG A 35 -5.07 45.70 23.86
C ARG A 35 -3.97 44.67 24.06
N LEU A 36 -4.31 43.50 24.60
CA LEU A 36 -3.35 42.44 24.88
C LEU A 36 -2.98 41.65 23.63
N PHE A 37 -3.98 41.32 22.80
CA PHE A 37 -3.82 40.42 21.67
C PHE A 37 -4.04 41.08 20.30
N GLY A 38 -4.31 42.37 20.26
CA GLY A 38 -4.58 43.11 19.02
C GLY A 38 -3.42 43.04 18.01
N TRP A 39 -2.19 42.92 18.46
CA TRP A 39 -1.02 42.72 17.61
C TRP A 39 -1.08 41.38 16.84
N LEU A 40 -1.72 40.35 17.39
CA LEU A 40 -1.92 39.05 16.78
C LEU A 40 -3.18 39.03 15.91
N PHE A 41 -4.30 39.57 16.41
CA PHE A 41 -5.59 39.51 15.72
C PHE A 41 -5.66 40.43 14.50
N ARG A 42 -5.02 41.59 14.52
CA ARG A 42 -5.03 42.53 13.40
C ARG A 42 -4.40 41.96 12.12
N PRO A 43 -3.17 41.36 12.14
CA PRO A 43 -2.60 40.76 10.96
C PRO A 43 -3.37 39.49 10.53
N PHE A 44 -3.85 38.69 11.47
CA PHE A 44 -4.69 37.53 11.19
C PHE A 44 -5.97 37.92 10.46
N ASN A 45 -6.73 38.88 10.99
CA ASN A 45 -7.96 39.35 10.36
C ASN A 45 -7.71 39.93 8.97
N ARG A 46 -6.61 40.68 8.80
CA ARG A 46 -6.24 41.23 7.49
C ARG A 46 -5.92 40.13 6.50
N PHE A 47 -5.17 39.11 6.92
CA PHE A 47 -4.88 37.93 6.11
C PHE A 47 -6.17 37.18 5.75
N PHE A 48 -7.03 36.91 6.73
CA PHE A 48 -8.28 36.23 6.52
C PHE A 48 -9.21 36.96 5.55
N HIS A 49 -9.39 38.29 5.71
CA HIS A 49 -10.17 39.09 4.78
C HIS A 49 -9.61 39.06 3.36
N ARG A 50 -8.27 39.18 3.24
CA ARG A 50 -7.62 39.13 1.91
C ARG A 50 -7.81 37.76 1.25
N SER A 51 -7.66 36.69 2.01
CA SER A 51 -7.89 35.31 1.55
C SER A 51 -9.34 35.07 1.17
N SER A 52 -10.29 35.54 1.98
CA SER A 52 -11.73 35.46 1.72
C SER A 52 -12.12 36.18 0.41
N HIS A 53 -11.63 37.39 0.21
CA HIS A 53 -11.89 38.14 -1.03
C HIS A 53 -11.21 37.46 -2.24
N GLY A 54 -10.01 36.94 -2.08
CA GLY A 54 -9.32 36.15 -3.12
C GLY A 54 -10.11 34.92 -3.50
N TYR A 55 -10.60 34.17 -2.51
CA TYR A 55 -11.45 33.00 -2.71
C TYR A 55 -12.78 33.35 -3.42
N GLN A 56 -13.48 34.39 -2.96
CA GLN A 56 -14.71 34.88 -3.62
C GLN A 56 -14.47 35.25 -5.09
N GLY A 57 -13.36 35.93 -5.38
CA GLY A 57 -12.97 36.27 -6.74
C GLY A 57 -12.67 35.03 -7.60
N LEU A 58 -11.98 34.03 -7.02
CA LEU A 58 -11.69 32.79 -7.70
C LEU A 58 -12.97 31.99 -8.01
N VAL A 59 -13.85 31.84 -7.02
CA VAL A 59 -15.15 31.18 -7.18
C VAL A 59 -16.00 31.89 -8.22
N GLY A 60 -16.07 33.22 -8.18
CA GLY A 60 -16.80 34.01 -9.18
C GLY A 60 -16.27 33.78 -10.62
N LYS A 61 -14.95 33.75 -10.80
CA LYS A 61 -14.34 33.44 -12.11
C LYS A 61 -14.62 32.01 -12.56
N THR A 62 -14.57 31.04 -11.63
CA THR A 62 -14.84 29.65 -11.89
C THR A 62 -16.29 29.42 -12.31
N LEU A 63 -17.23 30.05 -11.60
CA LEU A 63 -18.65 30.00 -11.94
C LEU A 63 -18.97 30.70 -13.26
N GLY A 64 -18.25 31.76 -13.60
CA GLY A 64 -18.35 32.44 -14.90
C GLY A 64 -17.85 31.57 -16.07
N ARG A 65 -16.94 30.64 -15.81
CA ARG A 65 -16.33 29.72 -16.81
C ARG A 65 -16.78 28.27 -16.63
N ARG A 66 -18.05 28.07 -16.25
CA ARG A 66 -18.61 26.75 -15.93
C ARG A 66 -18.35 25.68 -16.99
N GLY A 67 -18.37 26.02 -18.29
CA GLY A 67 -18.07 25.08 -19.36
C GLY A 67 -16.61 24.57 -19.31
N ALA A 68 -15.65 25.49 -19.15
CA ALA A 68 -14.24 25.12 -19.03
C ALA A 68 -13.97 24.29 -17.76
N VAL A 69 -14.58 24.67 -16.64
CA VAL A 69 -14.48 23.91 -15.38
C VAL A 69 -15.07 22.51 -15.52
N PHE A 70 -16.18 22.37 -16.22
CA PHE A 70 -16.80 21.07 -16.50
C PHE A 70 -15.91 20.18 -17.35
N ILE A 71 -15.26 20.75 -18.38
CA ILE A 71 -14.28 20.02 -19.20
C ILE A 71 -13.10 19.54 -18.35
N VAL A 72 -12.52 20.41 -17.51
CA VAL A 72 -11.43 20.04 -16.59
C VAL A 72 -11.89 18.93 -15.62
N TYR A 73 -13.10 19.03 -15.10
CA TYR A 73 -13.67 17.97 -14.25
C TYR A 73 -13.76 16.63 -14.97
N LEU A 74 -14.28 16.61 -16.22
CA LEU A 74 -14.35 15.39 -17.02
C LEU A 74 -12.97 14.81 -17.34
N LEU A 75 -11.98 15.66 -17.62
CA LEU A 75 -10.59 15.23 -17.83
C LEU A 75 -10.00 14.59 -16.57
N LEU A 76 -10.22 15.21 -15.42
CA LEU A 76 -9.77 14.65 -14.12
C LEU A 76 -10.48 13.33 -13.81
N LEU A 77 -11.77 13.24 -14.08
CA LEU A 77 -12.52 12.00 -13.90
C LEU A 77 -12.02 10.88 -14.83
N GLY A 78 -11.75 11.21 -16.08
CA GLY A 78 -11.13 10.30 -17.04
C GLY A 78 -9.75 9.83 -16.60
N ALA A 79 -8.90 10.75 -16.17
CA ALA A 79 -7.57 10.45 -15.62
C ALA A 79 -7.66 9.55 -14.39
N ALA A 80 -8.57 9.84 -13.47
CA ALA A 80 -8.82 8.99 -12.30
C ALA A 80 -9.25 7.57 -12.70
N GLY A 81 -10.13 7.44 -13.69
CA GLY A 81 -10.55 6.14 -14.23
C GLY A 81 -9.40 5.34 -14.85
N VAL A 82 -8.51 6.01 -15.59
CA VAL A 82 -7.31 5.38 -16.16
C VAL A 82 -6.35 4.95 -15.04
N MET A 83 -6.09 5.82 -14.08
CA MET A 83 -5.24 5.50 -12.92
C MET A 83 -5.81 4.33 -12.11
N PHE A 84 -7.12 4.30 -11.90
CA PHE A 84 -7.77 3.21 -11.18
C PHE A 84 -7.60 1.85 -11.88
N LYS A 85 -7.60 1.82 -13.22
CA LYS A 85 -7.31 0.60 -13.98
C LYS A 85 -5.83 0.23 -13.98
N ALA A 86 -4.94 1.21 -13.88
CA ALA A 86 -3.50 0.99 -13.89
C ALA A 86 -2.96 0.51 -12.51
N VAL A 87 -3.68 0.78 -11.43
CA VAL A 87 -3.30 0.31 -10.10
C VAL A 87 -3.60 -1.18 -9.96
N PRO A 88 -2.61 -2.04 -9.67
CA PRO A 88 -2.84 -3.45 -9.42
C PRO A 88 -3.85 -3.64 -8.29
N GLY A 89 -4.95 -4.37 -8.59
CA GLY A 89 -5.96 -4.70 -7.59
C GLY A 89 -5.43 -5.73 -6.61
N GLY A 90 -5.76 -5.57 -5.30
CA GLY A 90 -5.43 -6.53 -4.27
C GLY A 90 -5.68 -5.92 -2.88
N PHE A 91 -6.09 -6.76 -1.94
CA PHE A 91 -6.29 -6.31 -0.55
C PHE A 91 -4.98 -5.85 0.10
N ILE A 92 -3.88 -6.54 -0.23
CA ILE A 92 -2.53 -6.15 0.16
C ILE A 92 -1.64 -6.29 -1.07
N PRO A 93 -0.95 -5.23 -1.51
CA PRO A 93 -0.03 -5.32 -2.63
C PRO A 93 1.14 -6.27 -2.31
N THR A 94 1.66 -6.93 -3.33
CA THR A 94 2.86 -7.76 -3.21
C THR A 94 4.03 -6.89 -2.73
N GLN A 95 4.70 -7.36 -1.69
CA GLN A 95 5.84 -6.66 -1.09
C GLN A 95 7.14 -7.35 -1.46
N ASP A 96 8.14 -6.56 -1.78
CA ASP A 96 9.50 -7.05 -1.91
C ASP A 96 10.15 -7.11 -0.51
N LYS A 97 10.27 -8.32 0.01
CA LYS A 97 10.79 -8.58 1.36
C LYS A 97 12.27 -8.97 1.38
N LEU A 98 12.99 -8.72 0.27
CA LEU A 98 14.40 -9.07 0.11
C LEU A 98 14.68 -10.59 0.14
N TYR A 99 13.68 -11.42 -0.05
CA TYR A 99 13.85 -12.86 -0.24
C TYR A 99 12.75 -13.47 -1.08
N LEU A 100 13.04 -14.63 -1.67
CA LEU A 100 12.09 -15.49 -2.39
C LEU A 100 12.07 -16.87 -1.72
N ILE A 101 10.95 -17.58 -1.89
CA ILE A 101 10.78 -18.94 -1.39
C ILE A 101 10.69 -19.87 -2.60
N GLY A 102 11.69 -20.72 -2.77
CA GLY A 102 11.69 -21.82 -3.74
C GLY A 102 11.19 -23.09 -3.08
N GLY A 103 10.43 -23.89 -3.80
CA GLY A 103 9.98 -25.20 -3.36
C GLY A 103 10.19 -26.23 -4.45
N VAL A 104 10.44 -27.48 -4.06
CA VAL A 104 10.42 -28.62 -4.95
C VAL A 104 9.56 -29.74 -4.38
N LYS A 105 8.76 -30.36 -5.23
CA LYS A 105 8.06 -31.60 -4.95
C LYS A 105 8.56 -32.68 -5.92
N MET A 106 9.18 -33.68 -5.36
CA MET A 106 9.66 -34.86 -6.07
C MET A 106 8.53 -35.89 -6.20
N PRO A 107 8.61 -36.83 -7.16
CA PRO A 107 7.69 -37.96 -7.22
C PRO A 107 7.60 -38.71 -5.89
N GLU A 108 6.42 -39.29 -5.61
CA GLU A 108 6.20 -40.08 -4.40
C GLU A 108 7.20 -41.24 -4.33
N GLY A 109 7.69 -41.54 -3.13
CA GLY A 109 8.72 -42.55 -2.92
C GLY A 109 10.15 -42.07 -3.20
N SER A 110 10.36 -40.80 -3.57
CA SER A 110 11.71 -40.25 -3.72
C SER A 110 12.44 -40.18 -2.38
N SER A 111 13.71 -40.58 -2.38
CA SER A 111 14.54 -40.47 -1.20
C SER A 111 14.99 -39.06 -0.90
N LEU A 112 15.30 -38.78 0.34
CA LEU A 112 15.83 -37.48 0.76
C LEU A 112 17.12 -37.10 -0.01
N ALA A 113 17.98 -38.08 -0.32
CA ALA A 113 19.20 -37.84 -1.09
C ALA A 113 18.93 -37.36 -2.52
N ARG A 114 17.84 -37.85 -3.18
CA ARG A 114 17.43 -37.34 -4.50
C ARG A 114 16.87 -35.92 -4.39
N THR A 115 16.09 -35.66 -3.37
CA THR A 115 15.57 -34.30 -3.11
C THR A 115 16.71 -33.32 -2.80
N ASP A 116 17.72 -33.72 -2.02
CA ASP A 116 18.91 -32.92 -1.74
C ASP A 116 19.67 -32.58 -3.03
N ALA A 117 19.86 -33.53 -3.92
CA ALA A 117 20.52 -33.29 -5.20
C ALA A 117 19.79 -32.25 -6.06
N VAL A 118 18.45 -32.31 -6.11
CA VAL A 118 17.64 -31.35 -6.89
C VAL A 118 17.64 -29.98 -6.24
N ILE A 119 17.53 -29.92 -4.91
CA ILE A 119 17.49 -28.65 -4.20
C ILE A 119 18.83 -27.90 -4.27
N ARG A 120 19.94 -28.63 -4.34
CA ARG A 120 21.26 -28.03 -4.63
C ARG A 120 21.31 -27.41 -6.00
N LYS A 121 20.79 -28.08 -7.05
CA LYS A 121 20.67 -27.48 -8.39
C LYS A 121 19.82 -26.20 -8.37
N MET A 122 18.73 -26.19 -7.63
CA MET A 122 17.92 -24.97 -7.46
C MET A 122 18.70 -23.85 -6.77
N SER A 123 19.49 -24.18 -5.74
CA SER A 123 20.35 -23.20 -5.06
C SER A 123 21.40 -22.62 -5.99
N GLU A 124 22.02 -23.44 -6.82
CA GLU A 124 23.01 -23.01 -7.84
C GLU A 124 22.35 -22.09 -8.88
N ILE A 125 21.15 -22.44 -9.35
CA ILE A 125 20.35 -21.57 -10.26
C ILE A 125 20.11 -20.21 -9.61
N GLY A 126 19.68 -20.18 -8.34
CA GLY A 126 19.47 -18.94 -7.61
C GLY A 126 20.76 -18.13 -7.50
N MET A 127 21.85 -18.73 -7.03
CA MET A 127 23.15 -18.06 -6.87
C MET A 127 23.73 -17.51 -8.18
N ASN A 128 23.41 -18.13 -9.32
CA ASN A 128 23.81 -17.69 -10.65
C ASN A 128 22.79 -16.70 -11.29
N THR A 129 21.83 -16.21 -10.52
CA THR A 129 20.85 -15.20 -10.99
C THR A 129 21.20 -13.84 -10.43
N GLU A 130 21.24 -12.82 -11.29
CA GLU A 130 21.58 -11.45 -10.87
C GLU A 130 20.57 -10.93 -9.83
N GLY A 131 21.09 -10.37 -8.75
CA GLY A 131 20.27 -9.82 -7.66
C GLY A 131 20.06 -10.78 -6.49
N VAL A 132 20.46 -12.04 -6.59
CA VAL A 132 20.51 -12.97 -5.46
C VAL A 132 21.86 -12.81 -4.74
N ASP A 133 21.81 -12.78 -3.42
CA ASP A 133 22.99 -12.64 -2.54
C ASP A 133 23.40 -13.99 -1.97
N TYR A 134 22.43 -14.77 -1.48
CA TYR A 134 22.65 -16.10 -0.91
C TYR A 134 21.46 -17.01 -1.11
N ALA A 135 21.70 -18.32 -0.99
CA ALA A 135 20.64 -19.34 -1.00
C ALA A 135 20.82 -20.30 0.20
N VAL A 136 19.72 -20.56 0.91
CA VAL A 136 19.69 -21.50 2.04
C VAL A 136 18.71 -22.61 1.71
N ALA A 137 19.18 -23.85 1.66
CA ALA A 137 18.39 -25.01 1.24
C ALA A 137 18.09 -25.95 2.42
N PHE A 138 16.84 -26.42 2.45
CA PHE A 138 16.32 -27.35 3.45
C PHE A 138 15.69 -28.57 2.74
N PRO A 139 16.46 -29.63 2.48
CA PRO A 139 15.89 -30.85 1.94
C PRO A 139 15.00 -31.51 2.97
N GLY A 140 13.83 -32.02 2.54
CA GLY A 140 12.84 -32.64 3.42
C GLY A 140 11.85 -31.67 4.07
N LEU A 141 12.04 -30.35 3.93
CA LEU A 141 11.15 -29.34 4.49
C LEU A 141 10.17 -28.81 3.42
N ASN A 142 8.89 -28.81 3.72
CA ASN A 142 7.89 -28.03 2.99
C ASN A 142 7.53 -26.78 3.81
N ALA A 143 8.17 -25.65 3.50
CA ALA A 143 7.95 -24.40 4.24
C ALA A 143 6.55 -23.80 4.05
N LEU A 144 5.83 -24.13 2.98
CA LEU A 144 4.47 -23.62 2.75
C LEU A 144 3.41 -24.36 3.59
N GLN A 145 3.63 -25.65 3.85
CA GLN A 145 2.72 -26.49 4.63
C GLN A 145 3.25 -26.77 6.04
N PHE A 146 4.46 -26.35 6.36
CA PHE A 146 5.14 -26.64 7.63
C PHE A 146 5.21 -28.14 7.94
N THR A 147 5.44 -28.94 6.90
CA THR A 147 5.54 -30.40 7.01
C THR A 147 6.93 -30.88 6.59
N ASN A 148 7.34 -32.03 7.13
CA ASN A 148 8.60 -32.69 6.77
C ASN A 148 8.30 -33.96 6.01
N THR A 149 8.70 -34.02 4.74
CA THR A 149 8.57 -35.19 3.88
C THR A 149 9.80 -35.36 3.01
N PRO A 150 10.32 -36.58 2.83
CA PRO A 150 11.60 -36.80 2.11
C PRO A 150 11.53 -36.38 0.63
N ASN A 151 10.34 -36.31 0.03
CA ASN A 151 10.12 -35.93 -1.36
C ASN A 151 9.84 -34.44 -1.56
N THR A 152 10.00 -33.60 -0.54
CA THR A 152 9.87 -32.16 -0.66
C THR A 152 11.13 -31.45 -0.20
N GLY A 153 11.33 -30.22 -0.67
CA GLY A 153 12.42 -29.39 -0.23
C GLY A 153 12.12 -27.90 -0.44
N THR A 154 12.74 -27.05 0.34
CA THR A 154 12.58 -25.60 0.28
C THR A 154 13.94 -24.93 0.18
N VAL A 155 14.02 -23.87 -0.66
CA VAL A 155 15.18 -22.97 -0.76
C VAL A 155 14.72 -21.56 -0.47
N PHE A 156 15.40 -20.85 0.39
CA PHE A 156 15.24 -19.41 0.55
C PHE A 156 16.34 -18.70 -0.21
N PHE A 157 15.97 -17.85 -1.16
CA PHE A 157 16.88 -17.02 -1.92
C PHE A 157 16.88 -15.63 -1.30
N GLY A 158 17.94 -15.24 -0.61
CA GLY A 158 18.14 -13.88 -0.14
C GLY A 158 18.54 -12.97 -1.29
N LEU A 159 17.86 -11.82 -1.41
CA LEU A 159 18.12 -10.85 -2.46
C LEU A 159 19.03 -9.74 -1.94
N LYS A 160 19.85 -9.20 -2.83
CA LYS A 160 20.66 -8.01 -2.54
C LYS A 160 19.79 -6.83 -2.14
N PRO A 161 20.29 -5.89 -1.32
CA PRO A 161 19.61 -4.65 -0.99
C PRO A 161 19.15 -3.88 -2.24
N PHE A 162 18.11 -3.04 -2.10
CA PHE A 162 17.50 -2.31 -3.22
C PHE A 162 18.48 -1.43 -3.99
N ASP A 163 19.46 -0.87 -3.31
CA ASP A 163 20.53 -0.02 -3.87
C ASP A 163 21.59 -0.80 -4.66
N GLN A 164 21.68 -2.13 -4.48
CA GLN A 164 22.67 -3.00 -5.10
C GLN A 164 22.10 -3.90 -6.21
N ARG A 165 20.82 -3.77 -6.54
CA ARG A 165 20.17 -4.54 -7.60
C ARG A 165 19.40 -3.66 -8.57
N LYS A 166 19.37 -4.06 -9.84
CA LYS A 166 18.65 -3.36 -10.90
C LYS A 166 17.23 -3.89 -11.08
N HIS A 167 17.02 -5.17 -10.76
CA HIS A 167 15.77 -5.90 -10.99
C HIS A 167 14.93 -5.99 -9.71
N SER A 168 13.63 -5.90 -9.87
CA SER A 168 12.66 -6.14 -8.79
C SER A 168 12.66 -7.62 -8.37
N ALA A 169 12.18 -7.91 -7.14
CA ALA A 169 12.01 -9.30 -6.71
C ALA A 169 11.11 -10.11 -7.66
N ALA A 170 10.11 -9.47 -8.28
CA ALA A 170 9.21 -10.12 -9.23
C ALA A 170 9.94 -10.54 -10.53
N GLU A 171 10.82 -9.69 -11.06
CA GLU A 171 11.63 -9.99 -12.23
C GLU A 171 12.65 -11.10 -11.95
N ILE A 172 13.36 -11.02 -10.81
CA ILE A 172 14.29 -12.06 -10.36
C ILE A 172 13.55 -13.40 -10.17
N ASN A 173 12.36 -13.37 -9.56
CA ASN A 173 11.53 -14.56 -9.39
C ASN A 173 11.12 -15.18 -10.72
N ALA A 174 10.75 -14.37 -11.72
CA ALA A 174 10.38 -14.84 -13.05
C ALA A 174 11.60 -15.51 -13.75
N GLU A 175 12.80 -14.93 -13.64
CA GLU A 175 14.02 -15.49 -14.19
C GLU A 175 14.40 -16.83 -13.52
N ILE A 176 14.32 -16.88 -12.19
CA ILE A 176 14.56 -18.12 -11.42
C ILE A 176 13.57 -19.20 -11.85
N ASN A 177 12.28 -18.89 -11.96
CA ASN A 177 11.26 -19.85 -12.39
C ASN A 177 11.52 -20.38 -13.81
N ALA A 178 11.94 -19.52 -14.74
CA ALA A 178 12.26 -19.94 -16.11
C ALA A 178 13.44 -20.96 -16.15
N LYS A 179 14.41 -20.79 -15.25
CA LYS A 179 15.54 -21.72 -15.11
C LYS A 179 15.15 -23.00 -14.36
N ILE A 180 14.36 -22.89 -13.29
CA ILE A 180 13.84 -24.03 -12.51
C ILE A 180 12.95 -24.94 -13.37
N ALA A 181 12.17 -24.37 -14.31
CA ALA A 181 11.31 -25.13 -15.23
C ALA A 181 12.09 -26.13 -16.10
N GLN A 182 13.42 -25.99 -16.22
CA GLN A 182 14.27 -26.92 -16.96
C GLN A 182 14.63 -28.17 -16.13
N ILE A 183 14.36 -28.19 -14.83
CA ILE A 183 14.57 -29.32 -13.95
C ILE A 183 13.46 -30.36 -14.23
N GLN A 184 13.83 -31.55 -14.70
CA GLN A 184 12.89 -32.60 -15.08
C GLN A 184 12.63 -33.61 -13.96
N GLU A 185 13.45 -33.64 -12.94
CA GLU A 185 13.42 -34.62 -11.86
C GLU A 185 12.25 -34.44 -10.87
N GLY A 186 11.64 -33.24 -10.84
CA GLY A 186 10.54 -32.91 -9.94
C GLY A 186 9.88 -31.60 -10.31
N PHE A 187 8.79 -31.28 -9.64
CA PHE A 187 8.12 -29.99 -9.83
C PHE A 187 8.75 -28.94 -8.92
N GLY A 188 9.52 -28.03 -9.51
CA GLY A 188 10.13 -26.90 -8.83
C GLY A 188 9.41 -25.59 -9.13
N PHE A 189 9.38 -24.70 -8.15
CA PHE A 189 8.81 -23.34 -8.29
C PHE A 189 9.53 -22.35 -7.36
N SER A 190 9.41 -21.07 -7.66
CA SER A 190 9.80 -19.97 -6.79
C SER A 190 8.67 -18.92 -6.71
N ILE A 191 8.42 -18.40 -5.53
CA ILE A 191 7.37 -17.40 -5.27
C ILE A 191 7.90 -16.26 -4.42
N LEU A 192 7.27 -15.09 -4.55
CA LEU A 192 7.43 -14.04 -3.57
C LEU A 192 6.76 -14.47 -2.26
N PRO A 193 7.36 -14.16 -1.10
CA PRO A 193 6.73 -14.45 0.18
C PRO A 193 5.38 -13.72 0.29
N PRO A 194 4.34 -14.37 0.81
CA PRO A 194 3.05 -13.72 0.98
C PRO A 194 3.17 -12.52 1.91
N PRO A 195 2.40 -11.45 1.69
CA PRO A 195 2.45 -10.24 2.54
C PRO A 195 2.17 -10.58 4.00
N ILE A 196 1.23 -11.49 4.25
CA ILE A 196 0.88 -12.01 5.58
C ILE A 196 0.95 -13.53 5.52
N LEU A 197 1.71 -14.13 6.45
CA LEU A 197 1.77 -15.57 6.60
C LEU A 197 0.39 -16.13 6.97
N GLY A 198 -0.04 -17.15 6.24
CA GLY A 198 -1.37 -17.78 6.43
C GLY A 198 -2.53 -17.14 5.66
N LEU A 199 -2.31 -15.95 5.05
CA LEU A 199 -3.29 -15.31 4.17
C LEU A 199 -2.72 -15.21 2.75
N GLY A 200 -3.46 -15.71 1.76
CA GLY A 200 -3.08 -15.56 0.34
C GLY A 200 -1.99 -16.52 -0.14
N GLN A 201 -1.75 -17.64 0.54
CA GLN A 201 -0.80 -18.67 0.10
C GLN A 201 -1.33 -19.56 -1.03
N GLY A 202 -2.62 -19.43 -1.38
CA GLY A 202 -3.25 -20.14 -2.48
C GLY A 202 -4.61 -19.54 -2.79
N SER A 203 -4.94 -19.43 -4.07
CA SER A 203 -6.31 -19.18 -4.52
C SER A 203 -6.96 -20.55 -4.75
N GLY A 204 -8.08 -20.79 -4.09
CA GLY A 204 -8.83 -22.03 -4.25
C GLY A 204 -9.36 -22.58 -2.92
N TYR A 205 -9.92 -23.77 -3.00
CA TYR A 205 -10.38 -24.54 -1.85
C TYR A 205 -9.69 -25.90 -1.83
N SER A 206 -9.42 -26.43 -0.64
CA SER A 206 -8.88 -27.77 -0.48
C SER A 206 -10.02 -28.72 -0.13
N LEU A 207 -10.16 -29.82 -0.91
CA LEU A 207 -11.10 -30.89 -0.65
C LEU A 207 -10.32 -32.12 -0.21
N TYR A 208 -10.66 -32.68 0.94
CA TYR A 208 -10.15 -33.98 1.40
C TYR A 208 -11.23 -35.02 1.19
N ILE A 209 -10.95 -36.06 0.41
CA ILE A 209 -11.79 -37.24 0.25
C ILE A 209 -11.20 -38.32 1.17
N GLN A 210 -11.98 -38.77 2.14
CA GLN A 210 -11.64 -39.91 3.03
C GLN A 210 -12.07 -41.20 2.42
#